data_bdf2b4ab78a678269e4fc4e673369e4c
#
_entry.id   bdf2b4ab78a678269e4fc4e673369e4c
#
_cell.length_a   1.000
_cell.length_b   1.000
_cell.length_c   1.000
_cell.angle_alpha   90.00
_cell.angle_beta   90.00
_cell.angle_gamma   90.00
#
_symmetry.space_group_name_H-M   'P 1'
#
loop_
_entity.id
_entity.type
_entity.pdbx_description
1 polymer ?
#
loop_
_entity_poly.entity_id
_entity_poly.type
_entity_poly.pdbx_seq_one_letter_code
_entity_poly.pdbx_strand_id
1 'polypeptide(L)'
;MKIEQLYTGCLAQGAYYIESKGEAAIIDPLRETQSYVDKAEKNNAKIKYIFETHFHADFVSGHVDLAKKTNAKIIFGPTAKPIFDAHIAQDGEVFSIGDITITAIHTPGHTLESTTYLLKDENGKDYAIFTGDTLFIGDVGRPDLAQKLNNDLTQEKLAGMLYDSLHNKILPLADDVIVYPAHGAGSACGKNMSKETFDTLGNQKVKNYGLDVNMSKEDFIQKLTEGLLPPPAYFPENVRMNIEGYDTCLLYTSPSPRDA
;
A
#
# COMPACT_ATOMS: atom_id res chain seq x y z
N MET A 1 2.43 -17.51 12.66
CA MET A 1 2.37 -16.24 11.90
C MET A 1 2.45 -15.06 12.85
N LYS A 2 3.18 -13.97 12.47
CA LYS A 2 3.24 -12.69 13.19
C LYS A 2 2.96 -11.57 12.21
N ILE A 3 2.11 -10.61 12.59
CA ILE A 3 1.83 -9.39 11.83
C ILE A 3 2.05 -8.23 12.80
N GLU A 4 2.75 -7.20 12.37
CA GLU A 4 2.95 -5.99 13.15
C GLU A 4 2.81 -4.77 12.26
N GLN A 5 1.90 -3.87 12.63
CA GLN A 5 1.77 -2.57 12.01
C GLN A 5 2.80 -1.62 12.62
N LEU A 6 3.64 -1.01 11.78
CA LEU A 6 4.56 0.05 12.15
C LEU A 6 3.95 1.37 11.68
N TYR A 7 3.21 2.02 12.58
CA TYR A 7 2.45 3.23 12.24
C TYR A 7 3.24 4.49 12.54
N THR A 8 3.33 5.39 11.54
CA THR A 8 4.03 6.67 11.63
C THR A 8 3.03 7.82 11.68
N GLY A 9 2.80 8.35 12.88
CA GLY A 9 1.72 9.31 13.15
C GLY A 9 1.82 10.62 12.37
N CYS A 10 3.03 11.15 12.10
CA CYS A 10 3.20 12.42 11.36
C CYS A 10 2.84 12.30 9.86
N LEU A 11 2.89 11.09 9.30
CA LEU A 11 2.46 10.79 7.92
C LEU A 11 1.09 10.10 7.89
N ALA A 12 0.57 9.71 9.06
CA ALA A 12 -0.59 8.85 9.19
C ALA A 12 -0.46 7.57 8.33
N GLN A 13 0.77 7.01 8.23
CA GLN A 13 1.14 5.91 7.35
C GLN A 13 1.40 4.62 8.14
N GLY A 14 0.89 3.50 7.66
CA GLY A 14 1.12 2.16 8.17
C GLY A 14 1.98 1.32 7.24
N ALA A 15 3.20 0.98 7.68
CA ALA A 15 3.99 -0.10 7.10
C ALA A 15 3.72 -1.40 7.86
N TYR A 16 3.95 -2.55 7.23
CA TYR A 16 3.64 -3.84 7.87
C TYR A 16 4.81 -4.79 7.79
N TYR A 17 5.13 -5.41 8.93
CA TYR A 17 6.05 -6.53 9.06
C TYR A 17 5.24 -7.82 9.22
N ILE A 18 5.49 -8.79 8.34
CA ILE A 18 4.80 -10.09 8.32
C ILE A 18 5.87 -11.18 8.41
N GLU A 19 5.67 -12.17 9.29
CA GLU A 19 6.65 -13.23 9.53
C GLU A 19 5.99 -14.58 9.75
N SER A 20 6.59 -15.63 9.18
CA SER A 20 6.29 -17.02 9.42
C SER A 20 7.53 -17.89 9.25
N LYS A 21 7.83 -18.76 10.23
CA LYS A 21 8.92 -19.77 10.14
C LYS A 21 10.29 -19.24 9.70
N GLY A 22 10.69 -18.07 10.21
CA GLY A 22 11.99 -17.48 9.91
C GLY A 22 12.07 -16.78 8.53
N GLU A 23 10.98 -16.65 7.81
CA GLU A 23 10.86 -15.80 6.63
C GLU A 23 9.97 -14.60 6.93
N ALA A 24 10.33 -13.42 6.42
CA ALA A 24 9.59 -12.19 6.62
C ALA A 24 9.33 -11.45 5.30
N ALA A 25 8.30 -10.61 5.32
CA ALA A 25 8.02 -9.62 4.29
C ALA A 25 7.68 -8.27 4.93
N ILE A 26 7.97 -7.20 4.18
CA ILE A 26 7.60 -5.84 4.54
C ILE A 26 6.63 -5.31 3.47
N ILE A 27 5.58 -4.61 3.90
CA ILE A 27 4.66 -3.92 2.99
C ILE A 27 4.79 -2.42 3.23
N ASP A 28 4.94 -1.65 2.17
CA ASP A 28 5.02 -0.18 2.12
C ASP A 28 6.04 0.41 3.12
N PRO A 29 7.34 0.00 3.06
CA PRO A 29 8.34 0.46 4.02
C PRO A 29 8.66 1.94 3.87
N LEU A 30 8.85 2.64 4.99
CA LEU A 30 9.46 3.97 5.00
C LEU A 30 10.97 3.90 4.72
N ARG A 31 11.57 5.03 4.34
CA ARG A 31 13.03 5.14 4.06
C ARG A 31 13.91 4.82 5.25
N GLU A 32 13.43 4.96 6.47
CA GLU A 32 14.14 4.51 7.67
C GLU A 32 14.07 2.97 7.78
N THR A 33 14.89 2.30 7.00
CA THR A 33 14.82 0.85 6.81
C THR A 33 15.49 0.03 7.91
N GLN A 34 16.31 0.66 8.80
CA GLN A 34 17.07 -0.08 9.80
C GLN A 34 16.16 -0.79 10.80
N SER A 35 15.06 -0.16 11.18
CA SER A 35 14.09 -0.76 12.10
C SER A 35 13.50 -2.08 11.61
N TYR A 36 13.30 -2.24 10.29
CA TYR A 36 12.83 -3.51 9.70
C TYR A 36 13.92 -4.59 9.74
N VAL A 37 15.17 -4.22 9.45
CA VAL A 37 16.32 -5.13 9.50
C VAL A 37 16.53 -5.63 10.92
N ASP A 38 16.63 -4.71 11.90
CA ASP A 38 16.82 -5.05 13.32
C ASP A 38 15.71 -5.96 13.85
N LYS A 39 14.48 -5.73 13.40
CA LYS A 39 13.32 -6.56 13.77
C LYS A 39 13.45 -7.97 13.22
N ALA A 40 13.82 -8.13 11.95
CA ALA A 40 14.01 -9.43 11.33
C ALA A 40 15.17 -10.18 12.00
N GLU A 41 16.30 -9.51 12.25
CA GLU A 41 17.46 -10.10 12.95
C GLU A 41 17.10 -10.56 14.37
N LYS A 42 16.40 -9.72 15.14
CA LYS A 42 15.93 -10.06 16.49
C LYS A 42 15.04 -11.30 16.52
N ASN A 43 14.25 -11.50 15.46
CA ASN A 43 13.36 -12.66 15.32
C ASN A 43 14.04 -13.87 14.63
N ASN A 44 15.32 -13.78 14.24
CA ASN A 44 16.02 -14.77 13.41
C ASN A 44 15.26 -15.05 12.10
N ALA A 45 14.70 -14.02 11.48
CA ALA A 45 13.95 -14.09 10.23
C ALA A 45 14.72 -13.41 9.10
N LYS A 46 14.56 -13.93 7.87
CA LYS A 46 15.11 -13.33 6.66
C LYS A 46 14.00 -12.58 5.92
N ILE A 47 14.18 -11.28 5.64
CA ILE A 47 13.28 -10.54 4.78
C ILE A 47 13.45 -11.06 3.35
N LYS A 48 12.38 -11.64 2.81
CA LYS A 48 12.34 -12.32 1.51
C LYS A 48 11.71 -11.43 0.44
N TYR A 49 10.68 -10.68 0.81
CA TYR A 49 9.94 -9.80 -0.08
C TYR A 49 9.71 -8.42 0.55
N ILE A 50 9.66 -7.43 -0.33
CA ILE A 50 9.23 -6.06 -0.06
C ILE A 50 8.09 -5.79 -1.02
N PHE A 51 6.88 -5.68 -0.51
CA PHE A 51 5.69 -5.40 -1.30
C PHE A 51 5.39 -3.91 -1.28
N GLU A 52 5.12 -3.35 -2.44
CA GLU A 52 4.58 -2.00 -2.59
C GLU A 52 3.15 -2.10 -3.09
N THR A 53 2.22 -1.47 -2.39
CA THR A 53 0.82 -1.46 -2.80
C THR A 53 0.60 -0.58 -4.01
N HIS A 54 1.36 0.49 -4.16
CA HIS A 54 1.36 1.44 -5.28
C HIS A 54 2.59 2.34 -5.22
N PHE A 55 2.79 3.21 -6.21
CA PHE A 55 3.79 4.29 -6.10
C PHE A 55 3.25 5.41 -5.22
N HIS A 56 3.69 5.44 -3.97
CA HIS A 56 3.27 6.45 -2.98
C HIS A 56 3.59 7.87 -3.44
N ALA A 57 2.66 8.79 -3.21
CA ALA A 57 2.83 10.21 -3.56
C ALA A 57 3.24 11.07 -2.36
N ASP A 58 2.87 10.68 -1.16
CA ASP A 58 3.07 11.45 0.08
C ASP A 58 4.42 11.20 0.74
N PHE A 59 5.10 10.08 0.44
CA PHE A 59 6.46 9.80 0.89
C PHE A 59 7.26 9.01 -0.15
N VAL A 60 8.59 9.02 0.01
CA VAL A 60 9.49 8.15 -0.75
C VAL A 60 9.67 6.86 0.03
N SER A 61 9.23 5.74 -0.55
CA SER A 61 9.32 4.42 0.07
C SER A 61 10.76 3.93 0.22
N GLY A 62 10.99 3.08 1.21
CA GLY A 62 12.30 2.48 1.53
C GLY A 62 12.66 1.24 0.73
N HIS A 63 11.87 0.85 -0.26
CA HIS A 63 12.01 -0.43 -0.98
C HIS A 63 13.42 -0.65 -1.58
N VAL A 64 14.00 0.37 -2.23
CA VAL A 64 15.33 0.26 -2.84
C VAL A 64 16.41 0.07 -1.78
N ASP A 65 16.39 0.88 -0.71
CA ASP A 65 17.37 0.79 0.37
C ASP A 65 17.25 -0.51 1.16
N LEU A 66 16.02 -0.96 1.42
CA LEU A 66 15.77 -2.22 2.13
C LEU A 66 16.18 -3.42 1.28
N ALA A 67 15.89 -3.41 -0.02
CA ALA A 67 16.33 -4.47 -0.94
C ALA A 67 17.86 -4.58 -1.01
N LYS A 68 18.58 -3.45 -1.07
CA LYS A 68 20.06 -3.44 -1.04
C LYS A 68 20.62 -4.02 0.27
N LYS A 69 20.00 -3.73 1.41
CA LYS A 69 20.46 -4.24 2.72
C LYS A 69 20.18 -5.73 2.93
N THR A 70 19.06 -6.23 2.42
CA THR A 70 18.55 -7.57 2.76
C THR A 70 18.61 -8.57 1.61
N ASN A 71 18.87 -8.12 0.39
CA ASN A 71 18.72 -8.90 -0.86
C ASN A 71 17.29 -9.45 -1.06
N ALA A 72 16.29 -8.77 -0.49
CA ALA A 72 14.89 -9.10 -0.68
C ALA A 72 14.40 -8.65 -2.06
N LYS A 73 13.45 -9.37 -2.64
CA LYS A 73 12.81 -8.98 -3.90
C LYS A 73 11.78 -7.89 -3.65
N ILE A 74 11.84 -6.82 -4.45
CA ILE A 74 10.80 -5.81 -4.50
C ILE A 74 9.68 -6.33 -5.40
N ILE A 75 8.44 -6.24 -4.92
CA ILE A 75 7.24 -6.72 -5.62
C ILE A 75 6.28 -5.53 -5.78
N PHE A 76 5.92 -5.24 -7.01
CA PHE A 76 4.81 -4.34 -7.34
C PHE A 76 3.67 -5.13 -7.99
N GLY A 77 2.48 -4.56 -7.99
CA GLY A 77 1.33 -5.13 -8.67
C GLY A 77 1.35 -4.95 -10.20
N PRO A 78 0.32 -5.48 -10.88
CA PRO A 78 0.18 -5.37 -12.32
C PRO A 78 0.23 -3.91 -12.78
N THR A 79 0.72 -3.70 -14.01
CA THR A 79 0.86 -2.39 -14.67
C THR A 79 1.92 -1.44 -14.10
N ALA A 80 2.52 -1.72 -12.94
CA ALA A 80 3.65 -0.94 -12.43
C ALA A 80 4.84 -0.96 -13.41
N LYS A 81 5.55 0.17 -13.51
CA LYS A 81 6.70 0.34 -14.41
C LYS A 81 7.87 1.02 -13.70
N PRO A 82 8.44 0.40 -12.66
CA PRO A 82 9.65 0.92 -12.03
C PRO A 82 10.83 0.87 -13.01
N ILE A 83 11.79 1.79 -12.86
CA ILE A 83 13.01 1.82 -13.70
C ILE A 83 14.14 0.96 -13.11
N PHE A 84 13.99 0.53 -11.85
CA PHE A 84 14.90 -0.38 -11.16
C PHE A 84 14.39 -1.83 -11.22
N ASP A 85 15.23 -2.78 -10.80
CA ASP A 85 14.88 -4.21 -10.77
C ASP A 85 13.79 -4.48 -9.72
N ALA A 86 12.63 -4.91 -10.18
CA ALA A 86 11.49 -5.31 -9.36
C ALA A 86 10.68 -6.38 -10.08
N HIS A 87 10.04 -7.24 -9.32
CA HIS A 87 9.09 -8.21 -9.86
C HIS A 87 7.71 -7.57 -9.98
N ILE A 88 7.14 -7.62 -11.18
CA ILE A 88 5.78 -7.16 -11.45
C ILE A 88 4.84 -8.35 -11.36
N ALA A 89 4.12 -8.43 -10.27
CA ALA A 89 3.19 -9.51 -10.00
C ALA A 89 2.02 -9.51 -10.99
N GLN A 90 1.54 -10.70 -11.33
CA GLN A 90 0.27 -10.86 -12.04
C GLN A 90 -0.90 -10.81 -11.03
N ASP A 91 -2.11 -10.46 -11.52
CA ASP A 91 -3.31 -10.57 -10.70
C ASP A 91 -3.54 -12.03 -10.29
N GLY A 92 -3.65 -12.28 -8.99
CA GLY A 92 -3.75 -13.63 -8.43
C GLY A 92 -2.41 -14.34 -8.17
N GLU A 93 -1.26 -13.71 -8.42
CA GLU A 93 0.05 -14.31 -8.13
C GLU A 93 0.24 -14.51 -6.63
N VAL A 94 0.82 -15.67 -6.25
CA VAL A 94 0.97 -16.10 -4.85
C VAL A 94 2.43 -16.14 -4.45
N PHE A 95 2.76 -15.57 -3.31
CA PHE A 95 4.07 -15.50 -2.70
C PHE A 95 4.07 -16.24 -1.36
N SER A 96 4.99 -17.18 -1.15
CA SER A 96 5.09 -17.95 0.10
C SER A 96 6.07 -17.30 1.07
N ILE A 97 5.68 -17.21 2.34
CA ILE A 97 6.47 -16.73 3.48
C ILE A 97 6.34 -17.78 4.59
N GLY A 98 7.31 -18.67 4.74
CA GLY A 98 7.19 -19.82 5.62
C GLY A 98 5.94 -20.64 5.30
N ASP A 99 5.03 -20.77 6.27
CA ASP A 99 3.79 -21.55 6.15
C ASP A 99 2.57 -20.71 5.69
N ILE A 100 2.75 -19.43 5.43
CA ILE A 100 1.68 -18.51 5.00
C ILE A 100 1.89 -18.06 3.56
N THR A 101 0.84 -17.51 2.95
CA THR A 101 0.93 -16.98 1.59
C THR A 101 0.34 -15.58 1.47
N ILE A 102 0.89 -14.79 0.56
CA ILE A 102 0.35 -13.48 0.16
C ILE A 102 -0.03 -13.58 -1.32
N THR A 103 -1.27 -13.23 -1.64
CA THR A 103 -1.78 -13.17 -3.01
C THR A 103 -1.92 -11.72 -3.45
N ALA A 104 -1.35 -11.36 -4.60
CA ALA A 104 -1.53 -10.04 -5.19
C ALA A 104 -2.91 -9.96 -5.86
N ILE A 105 -3.73 -9.00 -5.46
CA ILE A 105 -5.04 -8.71 -6.04
C ILE A 105 -4.95 -7.32 -6.68
N HIS A 106 -4.98 -7.23 -8.00
CA HIS A 106 -4.95 -5.95 -8.71
C HIS A 106 -6.22 -5.15 -8.43
N THR A 107 -6.10 -4.01 -7.78
CA THR A 107 -7.22 -3.14 -7.37
C THR A 107 -7.02 -1.70 -7.87
N PRO A 108 -7.03 -1.48 -9.21
CA PRO A 108 -6.79 -0.16 -9.79
C PRO A 108 -7.89 0.82 -9.41
N GLY A 109 -7.53 2.11 -9.33
CA GLY A 109 -8.47 3.20 -9.10
C GLY A 109 -7.87 4.38 -8.34
N HIS A 110 -7.20 4.18 -7.21
CA HIS A 110 -6.35 5.20 -6.62
C HIS A 110 -5.16 5.50 -7.55
N THR A 111 -4.44 4.44 -7.93
CA THR A 111 -3.50 4.44 -9.06
C THR A 111 -3.82 3.27 -10.00
N LEU A 112 -3.17 3.21 -11.17
CA LEU A 112 -3.39 2.09 -12.12
C LEU A 112 -2.79 0.78 -11.63
N GLU A 113 -1.65 0.84 -10.94
CA GLU A 113 -0.92 -0.30 -10.41
C GLU A 113 -1.35 -0.70 -8.99
N SER A 114 -2.31 0.02 -8.38
CA SER A 114 -2.79 -0.26 -7.03
C SER A 114 -3.12 -1.74 -6.84
N THR A 115 -2.59 -2.31 -5.78
CA THR A 115 -2.69 -3.74 -5.47
C THR A 115 -3.00 -3.94 -4.00
N THR A 116 -4.00 -4.75 -3.74
CA THR A 116 -4.31 -5.27 -2.40
C THR A 116 -3.62 -6.61 -2.22
N TYR A 117 -2.92 -6.81 -1.12
CA TYR A 117 -2.26 -8.06 -0.79
C TYR A 117 -3.10 -8.86 0.20
N LEU A 118 -3.61 -10.02 -0.24
CA LEU A 118 -4.39 -10.94 0.60
C LEU A 118 -3.48 -11.95 1.28
N LEU A 119 -3.43 -11.91 2.60
CA LEU A 119 -2.71 -12.85 3.44
C LEU A 119 -3.61 -14.03 3.81
N LYS A 120 -3.13 -15.24 3.53
CA LYS A 120 -3.72 -16.48 4.02
C LYS A 120 -2.85 -17.07 5.14
N ASP A 121 -3.51 -17.56 6.18
CA ASP A 121 -2.85 -18.23 7.29
C ASP A 121 -2.26 -19.60 6.89
N GLU A 122 -1.66 -20.29 7.85
CA GLU A 122 -1.06 -21.62 7.69
C GLU A 122 -2.06 -22.73 7.31
N ASN A 123 -3.35 -22.47 7.44
CA ASN A 123 -4.43 -23.37 7.04
C ASN A 123 -5.01 -23.01 5.65
N GLY A 124 -4.48 -21.96 5.02
CA GLY A 124 -4.97 -21.45 3.74
C GLY A 124 -6.24 -20.61 3.85
N LYS A 125 -6.65 -20.22 5.08
CA LYS A 125 -7.80 -19.33 5.31
C LYS A 125 -7.40 -17.88 5.06
N ASP A 126 -8.27 -17.11 4.40
CA ASP A 126 -8.13 -15.66 4.27
C ASP A 126 -8.12 -15.02 5.66
N TYR A 127 -7.04 -14.31 5.99
CA TYR A 127 -6.82 -13.75 7.32
C TYR A 127 -6.85 -12.23 7.33
N ALA A 128 -6.12 -11.59 6.40
CA ALA A 128 -6.01 -10.14 6.33
C ALA A 128 -5.79 -9.66 4.91
N ILE A 129 -6.17 -8.40 4.64
CA ILE A 129 -5.85 -7.69 3.42
C ILE A 129 -5.07 -6.41 3.73
N PHE A 130 -3.99 -6.17 2.98
CA PHE A 130 -3.23 -4.94 3.00
C PHE A 130 -3.65 -4.14 1.78
N THR A 131 -4.49 -3.15 2.00
CA THR A 131 -5.28 -2.52 0.93
C THR A 131 -4.60 -1.33 0.28
N GLY A 132 -3.43 -0.91 0.80
CA GLY A 132 -2.84 0.34 0.34
C GLY A 132 -3.84 1.47 0.47
N ASP A 133 -3.98 2.23 -0.60
CA ASP A 133 -4.93 3.33 -0.71
C ASP A 133 -6.19 2.93 -1.52
N THR A 134 -6.44 1.62 -1.70
CA THR A 134 -7.70 1.13 -2.29
C THR A 134 -8.86 1.30 -1.31
N LEU A 135 -8.67 0.87 -0.07
CA LEU A 135 -9.68 0.92 1.00
C LEU A 135 -9.04 1.39 2.30
N PHE A 136 -9.57 2.44 2.90
CA PHE A 136 -9.24 2.91 4.24
C PHE A 136 -10.31 2.50 5.26
N ILE A 137 -10.04 2.76 6.54
CA ILE A 137 -11.07 2.59 7.56
C ILE A 137 -12.03 3.79 7.49
N GLY A 138 -13.24 3.51 7.02
CA GLY A 138 -14.32 4.50 6.84
C GLY A 138 -14.27 5.33 5.56
N ASP A 139 -13.26 5.14 4.70
CA ASP A 139 -13.07 5.92 3.46
C ASP A 139 -12.41 5.08 2.37
N VAL A 140 -12.14 5.68 1.21
CA VAL A 140 -11.40 5.11 0.08
C VAL A 140 -10.39 6.12 -0.46
N GLY A 141 -9.37 5.64 -1.18
CA GLY A 141 -8.35 6.49 -1.78
C GLY A 141 -8.88 7.43 -2.86
N ARG A 142 -8.32 8.63 -2.93
CA ARG A 142 -8.66 9.62 -3.95
C ARG A 142 -8.18 9.16 -5.35
N PRO A 143 -8.97 9.42 -6.43
CA PRO A 143 -8.68 8.87 -7.76
C PRO A 143 -7.91 9.84 -8.68
N ASP A 144 -7.44 10.98 -8.21
CA ASP A 144 -6.94 12.06 -9.06
C ASP A 144 -5.40 12.17 -9.12
N LEU A 145 -4.66 11.33 -8.37
CA LEU A 145 -3.20 11.43 -8.30
C LEU A 145 -2.51 10.89 -9.54
N ALA A 146 -3.07 9.87 -10.21
CA ALA A 146 -2.50 9.25 -11.39
C ALA A 146 -2.80 9.97 -12.71
N GLN A 147 -3.64 10.99 -12.74
CA GLN A 147 -4.07 11.70 -13.96
C GLN A 147 -2.90 12.34 -14.75
N LYS A 148 -1.89 12.84 -14.03
CA LYS A 148 -0.73 13.52 -14.65
C LYS A 148 0.19 12.57 -15.42
N LEU A 149 0.04 11.25 -15.24
CA LEU A 149 0.86 10.23 -15.90
C LEU A 149 0.31 9.83 -17.28
N ASN A 150 -0.98 10.08 -17.54
CA ASN A 150 -1.61 9.76 -18.83
C ASN A 150 -2.81 10.70 -19.07
N ASN A 151 -2.78 11.47 -20.14
CA ASN A 151 -3.83 12.45 -20.50
C ASN A 151 -5.22 11.84 -20.73
N ASP A 152 -5.32 10.51 -20.97
CA ASP A 152 -6.61 9.82 -21.17
C ASP A 152 -7.24 9.32 -19.85
N LEU A 153 -6.55 9.47 -18.72
CA LEU A 153 -7.03 9.06 -17.40
C LEU A 153 -7.68 10.24 -16.71
N THR A 154 -9.01 10.22 -16.65
CA THR A 154 -9.77 11.18 -15.84
C THR A 154 -9.99 10.63 -14.43
N GLN A 155 -10.25 11.51 -13.46
CA GLN A 155 -10.59 11.11 -12.09
C GLN A 155 -11.86 10.24 -12.06
N GLU A 156 -12.82 10.48 -12.97
CA GLU A 156 -14.06 9.70 -13.06
C GLU A 156 -13.76 8.27 -13.54
N LYS A 157 -12.85 8.10 -14.52
CA LYS A 157 -12.42 6.77 -14.96
C LYS A 157 -11.73 5.99 -13.84
N LEU A 158 -10.82 6.65 -13.11
CA LEU A 158 -10.13 6.04 -11.97
C LEU A 158 -11.09 5.72 -10.83
N ALA A 159 -12.03 6.63 -10.51
CA ALA A 159 -13.08 6.37 -9.53
C ALA A 159 -13.95 5.17 -9.93
N GLY A 160 -14.29 5.05 -11.21
CA GLY A 160 -15.03 3.90 -11.74
C GLY A 160 -14.26 2.58 -11.63
N MET A 161 -12.92 2.60 -11.84
CA MET A 161 -12.06 1.43 -11.63
C MET A 161 -12.00 1.06 -10.14
N LEU A 162 -11.92 2.06 -9.25
CA LEU A 162 -11.91 1.84 -7.80
C LEU A 162 -13.21 1.17 -7.34
N TYR A 163 -14.37 1.64 -7.84
CA TYR A 163 -15.65 1.00 -7.58
C TYR A 163 -15.64 -0.47 -7.98
N ASP A 164 -15.18 -0.79 -9.20
CA ASP A 164 -15.10 -2.16 -9.70
C ASP A 164 -14.14 -3.01 -8.85
N SER A 165 -13.01 -2.45 -8.43
CA SER A 165 -12.05 -3.10 -7.54
C SER A 165 -12.65 -3.44 -6.19
N LEU A 166 -13.34 -2.49 -5.57
CA LEU A 166 -13.99 -2.65 -4.27
C LEU A 166 -15.11 -3.68 -4.33
N HIS A 167 -16.01 -3.57 -5.31
CA HIS A 167 -17.21 -4.39 -5.40
C HIS A 167 -16.95 -5.80 -5.92
N ASN A 168 -16.01 -5.98 -6.87
CA ASN A 168 -15.77 -7.29 -7.48
C ASN A 168 -14.67 -8.08 -6.79
N LYS A 169 -13.73 -7.43 -6.08
CA LYS A 169 -12.55 -8.10 -5.51
C LYS A 169 -12.47 -8.05 -3.99
N ILE A 170 -12.89 -6.95 -3.36
CA ILE A 170 -12.81 -6.79 -1.91
C ILE A 170 -14.11 -7.22 -1.22
N LEU A 171 -15.25 -6.72 -1.70
CA LEU A 171 -16.56 -7.01 -1.10
C LEU A 171 -16.88 -8.53 -1.00
N PRO A 172 -16.48 -9.41 -1.94
CA PRO A 172 -16.72 -10.86 -1.83
C PRO A 172 -15.93 -11.57 -0.73
N LEU A 173 -14.87 -10.98 -0.17
CA LEU A 173 -14.09 -11.59 0.90
C LEU A 173 -14.90 -11.72 2.19
N ALA A 174 -14.50 -12.64 3.06
CA ALA A 174 -15.23 -12.94 4.31
C ALA A 174 -15.18 -11.76 5.31
N ASP A 175 -16.21 -11.65 6.13
CA ASP A 175 -16.39 -10.53 7.06
C ASP A 175 -15.34 -10.48 8.18
N ASP A 176 -14.74 -11.62 8.54
CA ASP A 176 -13.71 -11.74 9.56
C ASP A 176 -12.29 -11.40 9.07
N VAL A 177 -12.11 -11.13 7.79
CA VAL A 177 -10.85 -10.65 7.22
C VAL A 177 -10.51 -9.26 7.79
N ILE A 178 -9.27 -9.10 8.25
CA ILE A 178 -8.77 -7.83 8.81
C ILE A 178 -8.31 -6.93 7.68
N VAL A 179 -8.75 -5.67 7.69
CA VAL A 179 -8.34 -4.62 6.74
C VAL A 179 -7.20 -3.80 7.34
N TYR A 180 -6.05 -3.81 6.69
CA TYR A 180 -4.87 -3.02 7.02
C TYR A 180 -4.57 -2.02 5.88
N PRO A 181 -4.97 -0.74 5.99
CA PRO A 181 -4.73 0.28 4.98
C PRO A 181 -3.32 0.89 5.07
N ALA A 182 -2.84 1.52 3.98
CA ALA A 182 -1.58 2.27 4.04
C ALA A 182 -1.70 3.58 4.82
N HIS A 183 -2.90 4.16 4.90
CA HIS A 183 -3.11 5.44 5.60
C HIS A 183 -4.29 5.44 6.56
N GLY A 184 -4.20 6.33 7.56
CA GLY A 184 -5.25 6.63 8.53
C GLY A 184 -5.59 8.12 8.56
N ALA A 185 -6.36 8.53 9.57
CA ALA A 185 -6.82 9.91 9.74
C ALA A 185 -5.67 10.91 9.75
N GLY A 186 -5.78 11.93 8.89
CA GLY A 186 -4.77 13.00 8.73
C GLY A 186 -3.94 12.91 7.45
N SER A 187 -3.99 11.80 6.70
CA SER A 187 -3.35 11.73 5.39
C SER A 187 -4.14 12.52 4.34
N ALA A 188 -3.40 13.08 3.36
CA ALA A 188 -3.96 13.78 2.20
C ALA A 188 -4.53 12.83 1.12
N CYS A 189 -4.39 11.50 1.32
CA CYS A 189 -4.83 10.48 0.36
C CYS A 189 -6.32 10.12 0.46
N GLY A 190 -7.02 10.55 1.52
CA GLY A 190 -8.47 10.39 1.71
C GLY A 190 -9.12 11.62 2.29
N LYS A 191 -10.45 11.60 2.45
CA LYS A 191 -11.24 12.76 2.92
C LYS A 191 -11.67 12.62 4.39
N ASN A 192 -12.23 11.46 4.76
CA ASN A 192 -12.94 11.25 6.02
C ASN A 192 -12.53 9.94 6.70
N MET A 193 -11.24 9.62 6.69
CA MET A 193 -10.72 8.41 7.33
C MET A 193 -10.98 8.41 8.83
N SER A 194 -11.31 7.25 9.37
CA SER A 194 -11.48 7.00 10.80
C SER A 194 -10.14 7.04 11.54
N LYS A 195 -10.20 7.15 12.87
CA LYS A 195 -9.00 7.14 13.73
C LYS A 195 -8.41 5.75 13.91
N GLU A 196 -9.19 4.73 13.69
CA GLU A 196 -8.74 3.34 13.73
C GLU A 196 -7.77 3.08 12.58
N THR A 197 -6.69 2.34 12.88
CA THR A 197 -5.66 2.00 11.91
C THR A 197 -5.87 0.62 11.26
N PHE A 198 -6.84 -0.14 11.73
CA PHE A 198 -7.34 -1.41 11.16
C PHE A 198 -8.75 -1.69 11.66
N ASP A 199 -9.49 -2.54 10.94
CA ASP A 199 -10.84 -2.99 11.33
C ASP A 199 -11.15 -4.31 10.59
N THR A 200 -12.26 -4.95 10.90
CA THR A 200 -12.74 -6.09 10.11
C THR A 200 -13.44 -5.65 8.85
N LEU A 201 -13.36 -6.45 7.80
CA LEU A 201 -14.03 -6.15 6.54
C LEU A 201 -15.56 -6.10 6.72
N GLY A 202 -16.13 -6.96 7.59
CA GLY A 202 -17.56 -6.93 7.91
C GLY A 202 -18.02 -5.58 8.47
N ASN A 203 -17.21 -4.96 9.36
CA ASN A 203 -17.49 -3.61 9.84
C ASN A 203 -17.40 -2.57 8.71
N GLN A 204 -16.42 -2.72 7.81
CA GLN A 204 -16.28 -1.80 6.68
C GLN A 204 -17.43 -1.94 5.68
N LYS A 205 -17.94 -3.14 5.42
CA LYS A 205 -19.14 -3.37 4.59
C LYS A 205 -20.39 -2.63 5.13
N VAL A 206 -20.46 -2.42 6.46
CA VAL A 206 -21.57 -1.72 7.11
C VAL A 206 -21.35 -0.20 7.15
N LYS A 207 -20.11 0.26 7.36
CA LYS A 207 -19.81 1.66 7.70
C LYS A 207 -19.20 2.46 6.55
N ASN A 208 -18.51 1.80 5.62
CA ASN A 208 -17.77 2.45 4.56
C ASN A 208 -18.62 2.58 3.30
N TYR A 209 -18.84 3.81 2.85
CA TYR A 209 -19.64 4.08 1.66
C TYR A 209 -19.07 3.42 0.39
N GLY A 210 -17.75 3.18 0.34
CA GLY A 210 -17.11 2.53 -0.80
C GLY A 210 -17.50 1.06 -0.97
N LEU A 211 -18.08 0.45 0.05
CA LEU A 211 -18.56 -0.94 0.05
C LEU A 211 -20.10 -1.04 0.15
N ASP A 212 -20.83 0.09 0.04
CA ASP A 212 -22.29 0.11 0.09
C ASP A 212 -22.85 -0.50 -1.20
N VAL A 213 -23.46 -1.69 -1.08
CA VAL A 213 -24.06 -2.43 -2.20
C VAL A 213 -25.28 -1.73 -2.83
N ASN A 214 -25.86 -0.75 -2.14
CA ASN A 214 -27.00 0.03 -2.65
C ASN A 214 -26.56 1.30 -3.39
N MET A 215 -25.29 1.67 -3.32
CA MET A 215 -24.74 2.83 -4.04
C MET A 215 -24.45 2.46 -5.49
N SER A 216 -25.03 3.21 -6.44
CA SER A 216 -24.68 3.03 -7.85
C SER A 216 -23.24 3.45 -8.13
N LYS A 217 -22.66 2.93 -9.21
CA LYS A 217 -21.32 3.32 -9.64
C LYS A 217 -21.23 4.81 -9.95
N GLU A 218 -22.28 5.37 -10.55
CA GLU A 218 -22.39 6.78 -10.88
C GLU A 218 -22.41 7.66 -9.63
N ASP A 219 -23.20 7.29 -8.61
CA ASP A 219 -23.27 8.01 -7.33
C ASP A 219 -21.93 7.92 -6.57
N PHE A 220 -21.28 6.75 -6.61
CA PHE A 220 -19.94 6.59 -6.03
C PHE A 220 -18.92 7.51 -6.70
N ILE A 221 -18.88 7.54 -8.05
CA ILE A 221 -17.97 8.40 -8.81
C ILE A 221 -18.21 9.86 -8.43
N GLN A 222 -19.46 10.32 -8.44
CA GLN A 222 -19.80 11.69 -8.06
C GLN A 222 -19.34 12.01 -6.64
N LYS A 223 -19.69 11.18 -5.67
CA LYS A 223 -19.32 11.37 -4.25
C LYS A 223 -17.82 11.40 -4.03
N LEU A 224 -17.08 10.52 -4.71
CA LEU A 224 -15.63 10.42 -4.54
C LEU A 224 -14.91 11.62 -5.16
N THR A 225 -15.35 12.09 -6.32
CA THR A 225 -14.69 13.17 -7.07
C THR A 225 -15.12 14.58 -6.61
N GLU A 226 -16.25 14.72 -5.95
CA GLU A 226 -16.75 16.00 -5.45
C GLU A 226 -15.83 16.57 -4.36
N GLY A 227 -15.45 17.86 -4.52
CA GLY A 227 -14.73 18.62 -3.48
C GLY A 227 -13.30 18.15 -3.20
N LEU A 228 -12.64 17.46 -4.13
CA LEU A 228 -11.22 17.11 -3.99
C LEU A 228 -10.37 18.38 -3.97
N LEU A 229 -9.59 18.55 -2.90
CA LEU A 229 -8.59 19.62 -2.81
C LEU A 229 -7.39 19.27 -3.69
N PRO A 230 -6.70 20.28 -4.26
CA PRO A 230 -5.46 20.03 -5.00
C PRO A 230 -4.47 19.22 -4.16
N PRO A 231 -3.77 18.23 -4.75
CA PRO A 231 -2.75 17.49 -4.03
C PRO A 231 -1.57 18.39 -3.65
N PRO A 232 -0.84 18.06 -2.58
CA PRO A 232 0.38 18.77 -2.20
C PRO A 232 1.38 18.85 -3.36
N ALA A 233 2.10 19.97 -3.45
CA ALA A 233 2.99 20.27 -4.57
C ALA A 233 4.16 19.26 -4.72
N TYR A 234 4.55 18.58 -3.64
CA TYR A 234 5.65 17.61 -3.62
C TYR A 234 5.24 16.20 -4.10
N PHE A 235 3.95 15.90 -4.20
CA PHE A 235 3.46 14.56 -4.60
C PHE A 235 4.06 14.06 -5.92
N PRO A 236 4.09 14.84 -7.01
CA PRO A 236 4.68 14.37 -8.27
C PRO A 236 6.16 14.00 -8.16
N GLU A 237 6.91 14.68 -7.31
CA GLU A 237 8.33 14.39 -7.11
C GLU A 237 8.55 13.09 -6.35
N ASN A 238 7.76 12.83 -5.30
CA ASN A 238 7.82 11.56 -4.59
C ASN A 238 7.45 10.37 -5.49
N VAL A 239 6.38 10.51 -6.30
CA VAL A 239 5.99 9.48 -7.28
C VAL A 239 7.13 9.22 -8.27
N ARG A 240 7.76 10.28 -8.79
CA ARG A 240 8.91 10.16 -9.70
C ARG A 240 10.04 9.38 -9.04
N MET A 241 10.41 9.72 -7.80
CA MET A 241 11.46 9.02 -7.05
C MET A 241 11.09 7.55 -6.78
N ASN A 242 9.84 7.26 -6.48
CA ASN A 242 9.37 5.90 -6.26
C ASN A 242 9.35 5.06 -7.55
N ILE A 243 9.20 5.68 -8.72
CA ILE A 243 9.28 5.01 -10.03
C ILE A 243 10.73 4.86 -10.51
N GLU A 244 11.52 5.94 -10.43
CA GLU A 244 12.88 5.98 -10.99
C GLU A 244 13.92 5.36 -10.06
N GLY A 245 13.59 5.21 -8.79
CA GLY A 245 14.54 4.95 -7.73
C GLY A 245 15.23 6.24 -7.28
N TYR A 246 16.07 6.12 -6.28
CA TYR A 246 16.75 7.24 -5.63
C TYR A 246 18.12 6.80 -5.11
N ASP A 247 19.01 7.76 -4.91
CA ASP A 247 20.29 7.51 -4.27
C ASP A 247 20.11 7.13 -2.81
N THR A 248 20.87 6.12 -2.37
CA THR A 248 20.82 5.68 -0.98
C THR A 248 21.27 6.79 -0.04
N CYS A 249 20.65 6.92 1.12
CA CYS A 249 20.96 7.95 2.14
C CYS A 249 22.40 7.88 2.69
N LEU A 250 23.17 6.88 2.31
CA LEU A 250 24.59 6.70 2.68
C LEU A 250 25.54 7.77 2.09
N LEU A 251 25.09 8.57 1.12
CA LEU A 251 25.87 9.68 0.55
C LEU A 251 25.88 10.94 1.41
N TYR A 252 25.06 11.04 2.45
CA TYR A 252 25.00 12.20 3.34
C TYR A 252 25.89 12.12 4.58
N THR A 253 26.87 11.20 4.62
CA THR A 253 27.92 11.19 5.66
C THR A 253 29.14 12.02 5.28
N SER A 254 29.04 13.00 4.40
CA SER A 254 30.04 14.06 4.35
C SER A 254 30.01 14.82 5.66
N PRO A 255 31.13 14.93 6.39
CA PRO A 255 31.16 15.72 7.63
C PRO A 255 30.63 17.12 7.33
N SER A 256 29.73 17.57 8.19
CA SER A 256 29.25 18.96 8.12
C SER A 256 30.44 19.91 8.15
N PRO A 257 30.44 21.05 7.39
CA PRO A 257 31.47 22.08 7.53
C PRO A 257 31.65 22.60 8.95
N ARG A 258 30.81 22.20 9.91
CA ARG A 258 30.92 22.49 11.35
C ARG A 258 31.73 21.46 12.11
N ASP A 259 32.11 20.33 11.48
CA ASP A 259 32.90 19.25 12.09
C ASP A 259 34.38 19.29 11.63
N ALA A 260 34.80 20.39 10.95
CA ALA A 260 36.16 20.65 10.51
C ALA A 260 36.80 21.75 11.35
#